data_03bb1cee80f97844185e7dd915902322
#
_entry.id   03bb1cee80f97844185e7dd915902322
#
_cell.length_a   1.000
_cell.length_b   1.000
_cell.length_c   1.000
_cell.angle_alpha   90.00
_cell.angle_beta   90.00
_cell.angle_gamma   90.00
#
_symmetry.space_group_name_H-M   'P 1'
#
loop_
_entity.id
_entity.type
_entity.pdbx_description
1 polymer ?
#
loop_
_entity_poly.entity_id
_entity_poly.type
_entity_poly.pdbx_seq_one_letter_code
_entity_poly.pdbx_strand_id
1 'polypeptide(L)'
;MFQETIREAGLNRYLFEMANIRDQDTWVHQNDPKGATEKAKDLVRGAVAKAALLDPLEQTVLGLNKAALVVGGGVAGMVAALTLADQGFPVHLVEKTGELGGNALKLRKTWKGEDIGSYVKDLVSRVESHGHITLHTNTQLAANTGFVGNFDTILEKVDEPEQKTTVQHGVSIVATGGKELKPTEYLYGEDDRVLTALELDSRLKEDGNGFKD
;
A
#
# COMPACT_ATOMS: atom_id res chain seq x y z
N MET A 1 -15.81 13.74 -15.90
CA MET A 1 -16.15 14.86 -16.80
C MET A 1 -17.63 14.83 -17.18
N PHE A 2 -18.12 13.98 -18.10
CA PHE A 2 -19.53 14.00 -18.57
C PHE A 2 -20.57 13.83 -17.47
N GLN A 3 -20.37 12.96 -16.50
CA GLN A 3 -21.25 12.82 -15.34
C GLN A 3 -21.35 14.10 -14.48
N GLU A 4 -20.27 14.88 -14.39
CA GLU A 4 -20.29 16.17 -13.71
C GLU A 4 -21.07 17.20 -14.53
N THR A 5 -20.87 17.21 -15.85
CA THR A 5 -21.60 18.11 -16.73
C THR A 5 -23.12 17.91 -16.66
N ILE A 6 -23.60 16.65 -16.65
CA ILE A 6 -25.05 16.40 -16.47
C ILE A 6 -25.53 16.80 -15.07
N ARG A 7 -24.72 16.60 -14.04
CA ARG A 7 -25.04 17.07 -12.69
C ARG A 7 -25.17 18.58 -12.63
N GLU A 8 -24.26 19.31 -13.26
CA GLU A 8 -24.31 20.78 -13.36
C GLU A 8 -25.55 21.25 -14.13
N ALA A 9 -26.04 20.47 -15.10
CA ALA A 9 -27.29 20.69 -15.80
C ALA A 9 -28.56 20.31 -15.01
N GLY A 10 -28.41 19.89 -13.74
CA GLY A 10 -29.52 19.54 -12.85
C GLY A 10 -30.07 18.11 -13.00
N LEU A 11 -29.38 17.24 -13.74
CA LEU A 11 -29.73 15.84 -13.88
C LEU A 11 -28.94 14.95 -12.91
N ASN A 12 -29.48 13.76 -12.61
CA ASN A 12 -28.75 12.79 -11.82
C ASN A 12 -27.53 12.28 -12.61
N ARG A 13 -26.34 12.36 -12.03
CA ARG A 13 -25.06 12.01 -12.68
C ARG A 13 -24.96 10.53 -13.10
N TYR A 14 -25.76 9.67 -12.49
CA TYR A 14 -25.78 8.23 -12.78
C TYR A 14 -26.71 7.86 -13.93
N LEU A 15 -27.54 8.78 -14.41
CA LEU A 15 -28.36 8.63 -15.62
C LEU A 15 -27.52 8.92 -16.87
N PHE A 16 -26.33 8.38 -16.92
CA PHE A 16 -25.39 8.57 -18.03
C PHE A 16 -24.87 7.24 -18.56
N GLU A 17 -25.01 7.05 -19.86
CA GLU A 17 -24.41 5.93 -20.57
C GLU A 17 -23.56 6.43 -21.73
N MET A 18 -22.46 5.77 -22.01
CA MET A 18 -21.50 6.16 -23.05
C MET A 18 -21.34 5.04 -24.08
N ALA A 19 -21.62 5.34 -25.34
CA ALA A 19 -21.28 4.45 -26.44
C ALA A 19 -19.86 4.75 -26.94
N ASN A 20 -18.91 3.85 -26.69
CA ASN A 20 -17.54 4.01 -27.14
C ASN A 20 -17.39 3.52 -28.59
N ILE A 21 -17.76 4.37 -29.55
CA ILE A 21 -17.64 4.10 -30.99
C ILE A 21 -16.21 4.29 -31.51
N ARG A 22 -15.31 4.88 -30.74
CA ARG A 22 -13.91 5.08 -31.14
C ARG A 22 -13.10 3.80 -30.99
N ASP A 23 -13.01 3.26 -29.78
CA ASP A 23 -12.13 2.12 -29.49
C ASP A 23 -12.77 0.78 -29.87
N GLN A 24 -14.09 0.66 -29.63
CA GLN A 24 -14.81 -0.56 -29.88
C GLN A 24 -15.28 -0.74 -31.32
N ASP A 25 -15.18 0.30 -32.15
CA ASP A 25 -15.66 0.28 -33.51
C ASP A 25 -14.68 0.87 -34.52
N THR A 26 -14.45 2.20 -34.52
CA THR A 26 -13.68 2.88 -35.55
C THR A 26 -12.25 2.36 -35.68
N TRP A 27 -11.58 2.12 -34.59
CA TRP A 27 -10.20 1.59 -34.62
C TRP A 27 -10.12 0.13 -35.05
N VAL A 28 -11.11 -0.67 -34.69
CA VAL A 28 -11.18 -2.09 -35.04
C VAL A 28 -11.55 -2.32 -36.50
N HIS A 29 -12.37 -1.40 -37.07
CA HIS A 29 -12.94 -1.53 -38.43
C HIS A 29 -12.45 -0.46 -39.40
N GLN A 30 -11.19 -0.03 -39.29
CA GLN A 30 -10.61 1.05 -40.12
C GLN A 30 -10.71 0.76 -41.62
N ASN A 31 -10.66 -0.52 -42.01
CA ASN A 31 -10.68 -0.94 -43.41
C ASN A 31 -12.10 -1.30 -43.95
N ASP A 32 -13.14 -1.16 -43.10
CA ASP A 32 -14.54 -1.41 -43.48
C ASP A 32 -15.46 -0.30 -42.96
N PRO A 33 -15.51 0.86 -43.60
CA PRO A 33 -16.35 1.99 -43.16
C PRO A 33 -17.85 1.69 -43.10
N LYS A 34 -18.34 0.79 -43.97
CA LYS A 34 -19.76 0.41 -43.97
C LYS A 34 -20.10 -0.47 -42.79
N GLY A 35 -19.31 -1.50 -42.53
CA GLY A 35 -19.44 -2.37 -41.36
C GLY A 35 -19.26 -1.58 -40.07
N ALA A 36 -18.29 -0.64 -40.00
CA ALA A 36 -18.11 0.27 -38.89
C ALA A 36 -19.39 1.10 -38.61
N THR A 37 -19.99 1.66 -39.66
CA THR A 37 -21.21 2.45 -39.49
C THR A 37 -22.38 1.64 -38.90
N GLU A 38 -22.60 0.42 -39.38
CA GLU A 38 -23.67 -0.45 -38.86
C GLU A 38 -23.38 -0.86 -37.41
N LYS A 39 -22.13 -1.20 -37.09
CA LYS A 39 -21.73 -1.51 -35.71
C LYS A 39 -21.86 -0.30 -34.76
N ALA A 40 -21.50 0.90 -35.22
CA ALA A 40 -21.70 2.11 -34.45
C ALA A 40 -23.18 2.33 -34.09
N LYS A 41 -24.08 2.11 -35.08
CA LYS A 41 -25.53 2.17 -34.84
C LYS A 41 -25.99 1.18 -33.78
N ASP A 42 -25.47 -0.04 -33.82
CA ASP A 42 -25.82 -1.08 -32.84
C ASP A 42 -25.29 -0.74 -31.45
N LEU A 43 -24.06 -0.23 -31.33
CA LEU A 43 -23.51 0.24 -30.08
C LEU A 43 -24.35 1.38 -29.47
N VAL A 44 -24.75 2.34 -30.30
CA VAL A 44 -25.62 3.44 -29.86
C VAL A 44 -27.00 2.95 -29.45
N ARG A 45 -27.63 2.04 -30.23
CA ARG A 45 -28.92 1.43 -29.84
C ARG A 45 -28.83 0.69 -28.51
N GLY A 46 -27.75 -0.08 -28.32
CA GLY A 46 -27.47 -0.75 -27.04
C GLY A 46 -27.31 0.21 -25.88
N ALA A 47 -26.56 1.30 -26.07
CA ALA A 47 -26.37 2.33 -25.06
C ALA A 47 -27.68 3.06 -24.71
N VAL A 48 -28.51 3.38 -25.72
CA VAL A 48 -29.83 3.99 -25.50
C VAL A 48 -30.77 3.06 -24.75
N ALA A 49 -30.81 1.78 -25.13
CA ALA A 49 -31.63 0.78 -24.43
C ALA A 49 -31.18 0.60 -22.97
N LYS A 50 -29.87 0.58 -22.72
CA LYS A 50 -29.32 0.55 -21.37
C LYS A 50 -29.65 1.82 -20.59
N ALA A 51 -29.47 3.00 -21.21
CA ALA A 51 -29.79 4.28 -20.58
C ALA A 51 -31.25 4.38 -20.13
N ALA A 52 -32.16 3.81 -20.88
CA ALA A 52 -33.60 3.79 -20.55
C ALA A 52 -33.91 2.91 -19.30
N LEU A 53 -33.01 2.04 -18.90
CA LEU A 53 -33.14 1.14 -17.74
C LEU A 53 -32.32 1.63 -16.53
N LEU A 54 -31.62 2.78 -16.64
CA LEU A 54 -30.87 3.32 -15.53
C LEU A 54 -31.80 3.92 -14.48
N ASP A 55 -31.52 3.61 -13.23
CA ASP A 55 -32.17 4.22 -12.07
C ASP A 55 -31.33 5.40 -11.54
N PRO A 56 -31.95 6.48 -11.06
CA PRO A 56 -31.25 7.57 -10.40
C PRO A 56 -30.68 7.09 -9.06
N LEU A 57 -29.36 6.91 -9.01
CA LEU A 57 -28.70 6.52 -7.77
C LEU A 57 -28.41 7.74 -6.91
N GLU A 58 -28.44 7.55 -5.60
CA GLU A 58 -28.04 8.55 -4.62
C GLU A 58 -26.64 8.23 -4.05
N GLN A 59 -25.88 9.26 -3.75
CA GLN A 59 -24.60 9.10 -3.07
C GLN A 59 -24.85 9.00 -1.56
N THR A 60 -24.43 7.91 -0.99
CA THR A 60 -24.38 7.78 0.47
C THR A 60 -23.11 8.47 0.98
N VAL A 61 -23.28 9.46 1.86
CA VAL A 61 -22.15 10.11 2.55
C VAL A 61 -21.92 9.38 3.86
N LEU A 62 -20.77 8.72 3.96
CA LEU A 62 -20.36 8.03 5.17
C LEU A 62 -19.33 8.86 5.94
N GLY A 63 -19.43 8.84 7.28
CA GLY A 63 -18.38 9.40 8.11
C GLY A 63 -17.07 8.65 7.88
N LEU A 64 -15.95 9.38 7.88
CA LEU A 64 -14.61 8.83 7.69
C LEU A 64 -13.82 8.92 8.99
N ASN A 65 -13.27 7.82 9.45
CA ASN A 65 -12.25 7.83 10.49
C ASN A 65 -10.92 8.33 9.90
N LYS A 66 -10.36 9.37 10.48
CA LYS A 66 -9.12 10.00 9.98
C LYS A 66 -7.84 9.31 10.45
N ALA A 67 -7.93 8.33 11.36
CA ALA A 67 -6.77 7.57 11.80
C ALA A 67 -6.28 6.62 10.70
N ALA A 68 -5.00 6.37 10.66
CA ALA A 68 -4.35 5.40 9.79
C ALA A 68 -3.75 4.24 10.59
N LEU A 69 -3.82 3.03 10.04
CA LEU A 69 -3.08 1.87 10.50
C LEU A 69 -1.92 1.62 9.54
N VAL A 70 -0.69 1.64 10.05
CA VAL A 70 0.51 1.28 9.29
C VAL A 70 1.05 -0.04 9.82
N VAL A 71 1.17 -1.04 8.95
CA VAL A 71 1.59 -2.40 9.31
C VAL A 71 3.00 -2.65 8.83
N GLY A 72 3.93 -2.73 9.77
CA GLY A 72 5.37 -2.93 9.56
C GLY A 72 6.19 -1.70 9.94
N GLY A 73 7.09 -1.88 10.90
CA GLY A 73 7.99 -0.86 11.47
C GLY A 73 9.33 -0.73 10.74
N GLY A 74 9.42 -1.19 9.48
CA GLY A 74 10.58 -0.93 8.63
C GLY A 74 10.64 0.52 8.15
N VAL A 75 11.67 0.87 7.36
CA VAL A 75 11.86 2.25 6.84
C VAL A 75 10.61 2.77 6.13
N ALA A 76 9.99 1.96 5.26
CA ALA A 76 8.80 2.37 4.52
C ALA A 76 7.62 2.69 5.46
N GLY A 77 7.37 1.83 6.46
CA GLY A 77 6.30 2.06 7.43
C GLY A 77 6.55 3.25 8.33
N MET A 78 7.78 3.43 8.83
CA MET A 78 8.15 4.59 9.63
C MET A 78 7.99 5.91 8.87
N VAL A 79 8.45 5.95 7.60
CA VAL A 79 8.30 7.14 6.75
C VAL A 79 6.83 7.43 6.46
N ALA A 80 6.03 6.39 6.15
CA ALA A 80 4.59 6.55 5.93
C ALA A 80 3.89 7.07 7.19
N ALA A 81 4.21 6.52 8.37
CA ALA A 81 3.64 6.94 9.64
C ALA A 81 3.99 8.41 9.95
N LEU A 82 5.25 8.80 9.82
CA LEU A 82 5.69 10.18 10.02
C LEU A 82 5.01 11.14 9.02
N THR A 83 4.93 10.76 7.75
CA THR A 83 4.32 11.60 6.71
C THR A 83 2.85 11.92 7.01
N LEU A 84 2.09 10.94 7.52
CA LEU A 84 0.70 11.15 7.92
C LEU A 84 0.60 11.93 9.23
N ALA A 85 1.42 11.60 10.20
CA ALA A 85 1.43 12.25 11.50
C ALA A 85 1.85 13.73 11.41
N ASP A 86 2.81 14.08 10.56
CA ASP A 86 3.22 15.46 10.26
C ASP A 86 2.08 16.28 9.63
N GLN A 87 1.12 15.63 8.97
CA GLN A 87 -0.12 16.25 8.46
C GLN A 87 -1.23 16.34 9.53
N GLY A 88 -0.98 15.88 10.75
CA GLY A 88 -1.92 15.93 11.87
C GLY A 88 -2.90 14.74 11.94
N PHE A 89 -2.69 13.68 11.18
CA PHE A 89 -3.51 12.47 11.26
C PHE A 89 -3.02 11.54 12.37
N PRO A 90 -3.92 10.97 13.20
CA PRO A 90 -3.56 9.92 14.14
C PRO A 90 -3.09 8.67 13.40
N VAL A 91 -2.00 8.05 13.86
CA VAL A 91 -1.41 6.86 13.23
C VAL A 91 -1.17 5.78 14.27
N HIS A 92 -1.62 4.56 14.00
CA HIS A 92 -1.22 3.35 14.69
C HIS A 92 -0.14 2.65 13.86
N LEU A 93 1.11 2.61 14.36
CA LEU A 93 2.20 1.87 13.72
C LEU A 93 2.38 0.54 14.43
N VAL A 94 2.18 -0.56 13.69
CA VAL A 94 2.26 -1.94 14.23
C VAL A 94 3.52 -2.61 13.72
N GLU A 95 4.35 -3.11 14.65
CA GLU A 95 5.55 -3.88 14.35
C GLU A 95 5.52 -5.23 15.09
N LYS A 96 5.76 -6.30 14.35
CA LYS A 96 5.72 -7.67 14.85
C LYS A 96 6.84 -7.96 15.82
N THR A 97 8.00 -7.35 15.63
CA THR A 97 9.17 -7.49 16.50
C THR A 97 9.19 -6.41 17.58
N GLY A 98 10.10 -6.55 18.55
CA GLY A 98 10.32 -5.55 19.59
C GLY A 98 11.10 -4.32 19.13
N GLU A 99 11.60 -4.31 17.88
CA GLU A 99 12.52 -3.31 17.37
C GLU A 99 12.06 -2.78 16.00
N LEU A 100 12.13 -1.45 15.82
CA LEU A 100 11.87 -0.80 14.54
C LEU A 100 13.11 -0.81 13.63
N GLY A 101 12.90 -0.72 12.31
CA GLY A 101 13.96 -0.64 11.31
C GLY A 101 13.96 -1.78 10.29
N GLY A 102 13.45 -2.96 10.67
CA GLY A 102 13.31 -4.10 9.76
C GLY A 102 14.64 -4.51 9.10
N ASN A 103 14.65 -4.78 7.80
CA ASN A 103 15.86 -5.18 7.08
C ASN A 103 16.97 -4.11 7.07
N ALA A 104 16.62 -2.82 7.25
CA ALA A 104 17.62 -1.76 7.26
C ALA A 104 18.60 -1.87 8.44
N LEU A 105 18.22 -2.52 9.53
CA LEU A 105 19.12 -2.80 10.67
C LEU A 105 20.32 -3.67 10.29
N LYS A 106 20.18 -4.49 9.24
CA LYS A 106 21.22 -5.38 8.75
C LYS A 106 22.16 -4.71 7.76
N LEU A 107 21.77 -3.55 7.21
CA LEU A 107 22.53 -2.84 6.20
C LEU A 107 23.53 -1.87 6.84
N ARG A 108 24.68 -1.71 6.20
CA ARG A 108 25.76 -0.82 6.65
C ARG A 108 25.70 0.56 6.01
N LYS A 109 25.79 0.61 4.69
CA LYS A 109 25.87 1.86 3.92
C LYS A 109 25.08 1.77 2.63
N THR A 110 24.64 2.92 2.13
CA THR A 110 24.12 3.03 0.77
C THR A 110 25.26 2.96 -0.24
N TRP A 111 24.95 2.82 -1.52
CA TRP A 111 25.93 2.88 -2.62
C TRP A 111 26.66 4.24 -2.70
N LYS A 112 26.11 5.29 -2.08
CA LYS A 112 26.76 6.61 -1.95
C LYS A 112 27.66 6.73 -0.72
N GLY A 113 27.70 5.69 0.12
CA GLY A 113 28.48 5.69 1.36
C GLY A 113 27.76 6.26 2.59
N GLU A 114 26.48 6.60 2.48
CA GLU A 114 25.65 7.11 3.59
C GLU A 114 25.43 6.03 4.64
N ASP A 115 25.50 6.38 5.92
CA ASP A 115 25.34 5.46 7.03
C ASP A 115 23.86 5.16 7.29
N ILE A 116 23.45 3.90 7.05
CA ILE A 116 22.06 3.47 7.21
C ILE A 116 21.67 3.38 8.69
N GLY A 117 22.60 2.96 9.54
CA GLY A 117 22.34 2.84 10.98
C GLY A 117 21.95 4.18 11.61
N SER A 118 22.68 5.25 11.27
CA SER A 118 22.37 6.61 11.72
C SER A 118 20.99 7.09 11.23
N TYR A 119 20.70 6.83 9.96
CA TYR A 119 19.40 7.17 9.37
C TYR A 119 18.23 6.46 10.06
N VAL A 120 18.37 5.15 10.31
CA VAL A 120 17.34 4.36 11.01
C VAL A 120 17.14 4.86 12.43
N LYS A 121 18.21 5.17 13.17
CA LYS A 121 18.13 5.74 14.52
C LYS A 121 17.38 7.06 14.55
N ASP A 122 17.63 7.95 13.59
CA ASP A 122 16.88 9.20 13.47
C ASP A 122 15.39 8.97 13.23
N LEU A 123 15.04 8.07 12.30
CA LEU A 123 13.65 7.72 12.03
C LEU A 123 12.94 7.14 13.25
N VAL A 124 13.58 6.22 13.97
CA VAL A 124 13.03 5.61 15.19
C VAL A 124 12.77 6.69 16.24
N SER A 125 13.74 7.55 16.50
CA SER A 125 13.60 8.65 17.48
C SER A 125 12.44 9.59 17.13
N ARG A 126 12.28 9.92 15.85
CA ARG A 126 11.16 10.76 15.37
C ARG A 126 9.81 10.06 15.54
N VAL A 127 9.71 8.77 15.22
CA VAL A 127 8.49 7.97 15.40
C VAL A 127 8.11 7.90 16.87
N GLU A 128 9.05 7.57 17.76
CA GLU A 128 8.80 7.40 19.18
C GLU A 128 8.41 8.71 19.89
N SER A 129 8.94 9.84 19.42
CA SER A 129 8.65 11.15 19.98
C SER A 129 7.43 11.85 19.38
N HIS A 130 6.83 11.32 18.31
CA HIS A 130 5.76 11.99 17.59
C HIS A 130 4.40 11.83 18.28
N GLY A 131 3.77 12.94 18.68
CA GLY A 131 2.52 12.95 19.46
C GLY A 131 1.28 12.37 18.75
N HIS A 132 1.32 12.21 17.41
CA HIS A 132 0.23 11.61 16.62
C HIS A 132 0.48 10.14 16.27
N ILE A 133 1.60 9.53 16.68
CA ILE A 133 1.91 8.12 16.41
C ILE A 133 1.73 7.31 17.70
N THR A 134 0.89 6.30 17.63
CA THR A 134 0.79 5.26 18.66
C THR A 134 1.53 4.03 18.17
N LEU A 135 2.64 3.70 18.80
CA LEU A 135 3.49 2.57 18.43
C LEU A 135 3.05 1.29 19.16
N HIS A 136 2.90 0.21 18.40
CA HIS A 136 2.58 -1.14 18.89
C HIS A 136 3.69 -2.12 18.47
N THR A 137 4.69 -2.31 19.32
CA THR A 137 5.76 -3.31 19.12
C THR A 137 5.37 -4.67 19.69
N ASN A 138 6.03 -5.74 19.27
CA ASN A 138 5.69 -7.13 19.58
C ASN A 138 4.21 -7.44 19.31
N THR A 139 3.67 -6.88 18.21
CA THR A 139 2.24 -6.86 17.94
C THR A 139 1.98 -7.20 16.48
N GLN A 140 0.98 -8.03 16.25
CA GLN A 140 0.51 -8.40 14.91
C GLN A 140 -0.99 -8.21 14.77
N LEU A 141 -1.47 -8.25 13.52
CA LEU A 141 -2.90 -8.21 13.23
C LEU A 141 -3.49 -9.61 13.43
N ALA A 142 -4.58 -9.68 14.22
CA ALA A 142 -5.37 -10.90 14.39
C ALA A 142 -6.59 -10.94 13.46
N ALA A 143 -7.29 -9.82 13.33
CA ALA A 143 -8.46 -9.70 12.46
C ALA A 143 -8.67 -8.26 12.01
N ASN A 144 -9.37 -8.10 10.89
CA ASN A 144 -9.83 -6.82 10.38
C ASN A 144 -11.27 -6.93 9.90
N THR A 145 -12.12 -6.00 10.30
CA THR A 145 -13.53 -5.92 9.92
C THR A 145 -13.89 -4.49 9.54
N GLY A 146 -15.11 -4.26 9.11
CA GLY A 146 -15.59 -2.94 8.71
C GLY A 146 -15.61 -2.74 7.20
N PHE A 147 -15.50 -1.50 6.76
CA PHE A 147 -15.58 -1.11 5.35
C PHE A 147 -14.67 0.11 5.09
N VAL A 148 -14.48 0.46 3.83
CA VAL A 148 -13.62 1.58 3.41
C VAL A 148 -13.97 2.86 4.16
N GLY A 149 -12.97 3.40 4.87
CA GLY A 149 -13.12 4.59 5.70
C GLY A 149 -13.47 4.32 7.16
N ASN A 150 -13.84 3.08 7.54
CA ASN A 150 -14.20 2.71 8.91
C ASN A 150 -13.88 1.23 9.15
N PHE A 151 -12.63 0.97 9.49
CA PHE A 151 -12.14 -0.36 9.84
C PHE A 151 -11.96 -0.50 11.34
N ASP A 152 -12.26 -1.69 11.85
CA ASP A 152 -11.92 -2.16 13.18
C ASP A 152 -10.89 -3.28 13.04
N THR A 153 -9.66 -3.04 13.50
CA THR A 153 -8.58 -4.03 13.48
C THR A 153 -8.28 -4.51 14.88
N ILE A 154 -8.29 -5.81 15.07
CA ILE A 154 -7.86 -6.46 16.32
C ILE A 154 -6.36 -6.71 16.20
N LEU A 155 -5.61 -6.09 17.08
CA LEU A 155 -4.19 -6.31 17.29
C LEU A 155 -4.00 -7.29 18.45
N GLU A 156 -3.00 -8.17 18.37
CA GLU A 156 -2.63 -9.08 19.44
C GLU A 156 -1.12 -9.05 19.67
N LYS A 157 -0.70 -9.26 20.91
CA LYS A 157 0.71 -9.41 21.23
C LYS A 157 1.23 -10.74 20.68
N VAL A 158 2.44 -10.75 20.09
CA VAL A 158 3.06 -11.95 19.50
C VAL A 158 3.31 -13.01 20.56
N ASP A 159 3.81 -12.62 21.73
CA ASP A 159 4.17 -13.53 22.82
C ASP A 159 3.00 -13.83 23.76
N GLU A 160 1.95 -13.00 23.74
CA GLU A 160 0.74 -13.11 24.58
C GLU A 160 -0.53 -12.89 23.72
N PRO A 161 -0.94 -13.87 22.87
CA PRO A 161 -2.06 -13.70 21.93
C PRO A 161 -3.41 -13.41 22.59
N GLU A 162 -3.55 -13.69 23.89
CA GLU A 162 -4.73 -13.34 24.69
C GLU A 162 -4.86 -11.82 24.89
N GLN A 163 -3.73 -11.09 24.85
CA GLN A 163 -3.71 -9.64 25.01
C GLN A 163 -4.05 -8.97 23.68
N LYS A 164 -5.33 -8.59 23.54
CA LYS A 164 -5.90 -8.00 22.34
C LYS A 164 -6.28 -6.54 22.54
N THR A 165 -6.07 -5.76 21.51
CA THR A 165 -6.48 -4.35 21.46
C THR A 165 -7.18 -4.08 20.14
N THR A 166 -8.34 -3.43 20.15
CA THR A 166 -9.02 -3.02 18.93
C THR A 166 -8.63 -1.58 18.61
N VAL A 167 -8.21 -1.34 17.36
CA VAL A 167 -7.92 0.00 16.83
C VAL A 167 -8.87 0.33 15.69
N GLN A 168 -9.38 1.57 15.70
CA GLN A 168 -10.28 2.07 14.66
C GLN A 168 -9.52 2.98 13.72
N HIS A 169 -9.67 2.76 12.42
CA HIS A 169 -8.97 3.55 11.40
C HIS A 169 -9.74 3.60 10.08
N GLY A 170 -9.46 4.59 9.26
CA GLY A 170 -10.08 4.75 7.95
C GLY A 170 -9.28 4.15 6.80
N VAL A 171 -7.96 3.96 6.99
CA VAL A 171 -7.04 3.45 5.96
C VAL A 171 -5.99 2.56 6.58
N SER A 172 -5.60 1.51 5.85
CA SER A 172 -4.46 0.65 6.19
C SER A 172 -3.34 0.81 5.16
N ILE A 173 -2.11 0.97 5.63
CA ILE A 173 -0.89 0.96 4.81
C ILE A 173 -0.10 -0.28 5.16
N VAL A 174 0.07 -1.18 4.19
CA VAL A 174 0.82 -2.43 4.36
C VAL A 174 2.27 -2.21 3.94
N ALA A 175 3.18 -2.23 4.92
CA ALA A 175 4.62 -2.01 4.76
C ALA A 175 5.44 -3.14 5.41
N THR A 176 4.96 -4.38 5.31
CA THR A 176 5.53 -5.57 5.99
C THR A 176 6.89 -6.01 5.47
N GLY A 177 7.37 -5.40 4.38
CA GLY A 177 8.65 -5.74 3.77
C GLY A 177 8.68 -7.15 3.17
N GLY A 178 9.88 -7.71 3.04
CA GLY A 178 10.10 -9.05 2.52
C GLY A 178 11.15 -9.81 3.31
N LYS A 179 11.14 -11.12 3.18
CA LYS A 179 12.22 -11.99 3.65
C LYS A 179 13.18 -12.28 2.52
N GLU A 180 14.48 -12.29 2.84
CA GLU A 180 15.51 -12.72 1.92
C GLU A 180 15.31 -14.20 1.56
N LEU A 181 15.36 -14.50 0.27
CA LEU A 181 15.36 -15.87 -0.21
C LEU A 181 16.73 -16.51 0.08
N LYS A 182 16.71 -17.67 0.71
CA LYS A 182 17.88 -18.55 0.85
C LYS A 182 17.84 -19.56 -0.30
N PRO A 183 18.71 -19.43 -1.32
CA PRO A 183 18.70 -20.35 -2.45
C PRO A 183 19.17 -21.74 -2.05
N THR A 184 18.80 -22.75 -2.83
CA THR A 184 19.33 -24.12 -2.71
C THR A 184 20.33 -24.44 -3.82
N GLU A 185 20.58 -23.48 -4.71
CA GLU A 185 21.47 -23.57 -5.85
C GLU A 185 22.79 -22.83 -5.57
N TYR A 186 23.72 -22.89 -6.53
CA TYR A 186 24.98 -22.12 -6.57
C TYR A 186 25.92 -22.38 -5.39
N LEU A 187 25.88 -23.59 -4.80
CA LEU A 187 26.66 -23.98 -3.63
C LEU A 187 26.32 -23.17 -2.35
N TYR A 188 25.17 -22.49 -2.31
CA TYR A 188 24.76 -21.79 -1.10
C TYR A 188 24.49 -22.79 0.03
N GLY A 189 25.15 -22.59 1.19
CA GLY A 189 25.12 -23.52 2.31
C GLY A 189 26.12 -24.69 2.22
N GLU A 190 26.84 -24.83 1.09
CA GLU A 190 27.92 -25.82 0.88
C GLU A 190 29.31 -25.16 0.85
N ASP A 191 29.40 -23.92 0.38
CA ASP A 191 30.62 -23.13 0.30
C ASP A 191 30.43 -21.80 1.04
N ASP A 192 31.22 -21.56 2.09
CA ASP A 192 31.15 -20.36 2.95
C ASP A 192 31.44 -19.03 2.22
N ARG A 193 31.94 -19.11 0.97
CA ARG A 193 32.16 -17.93 0.12
C ARG A 193 30.90 -17.51 -0.62
N VAL A 194 29.87 -18.37 -0.67
CA VAL A 194 28.61 -18.09 -1.34
C VAL A 194 27.63 -17.54 -0.29
N LEU A 195 27.36 -16.26 -0.41
CA LEU A 195 26.57 -15.49 0.56
C LEU A 195 25.39 -14.80 -0.12
N THR A 196 24.34 -14.58 0.63
CA THR A 196 23.29 -13.64 0.21
C THR A 196 23.79 -12.20 0.40
N ALA A 197 23.10 -11.25 -0.23
CA ALA A 197 23.46 -9.82 -0.11
C ALA A 197 23.41 -9.31 1.35
N LEU A 198 22.42 -9.76 2.14
CA LEU A 198 22.34 -9.35 3.54
C LEU A 198 23.43 -9.99 4.41
N GLU A 199 23.82 -11.24 4.12
CA GLU A 199 24.92 -11.90 4.81
C GLU A 199 26.25 -11.22 4.52
N LEU A 200 26.47 -10.85 3.25
CA LEU A 200 27.65 -10.10 2.84
C LEU A 200 27.72 -8.74 3.57
N ASP A 201 26.64 -7.99 3.58
CA ASP A 201 26.62 -6.66 4.22
C ASP A 201 26.81 -6.76 5.75
N SER A 202 26.27 -7.82 6.38
CA SER A 202 26.49 -8.12 7.79
C SER A 202 27.96 -8.44 8.10
N ARG A 203 28.63 -9.27 7.28
CA ARG A 203 30.07 -9.54 7.41
C ARG A 203 30.91 -8.27 7.27
N LEU A 204 30.61 -7.44 6.25
CA LEU A 204 31.28 -6.15 6.06
C LEU A 204 31.09 -5.17 7.22
N LYS A 205 29.98 -5.29 7.95
CA LYS A 205 29.70 -4.48 9.15
C LYS A 205 30.55 -4.92 10.34
N GLU A 206 30.72 -6.24 10.53
CA GLU A 206 31.45 -6.82 11.65
C GLU A 206 32.97 -6.67 11.47
N ASP A 207 33.49 -6.97 10.30
CA ASP A 207 34.95 -7.07 10.04
C ASP A 207 35.61 -5.74 9.63
N GLY A 208 34.85 -4.65 9.51
CA GLY A 208 35.37 -3.29 9.20
C GLY A 208 36.02 -3.10 7.81
N ASN A 209 36.65 -4.11 7.24
CA ASN A 209 37.26 -4.15 5.91
C ASN A 209 37.27 -5.56 5.26
N GLY A 210 36.60 -6.40 5.71
CA GLY A 210 36.03 -7.72 5.60
C GLY A 210 36.41 -8.68 4.51
N PHE A 211 37.33 -8.49 3.63
CA PHE A 211 37.92 -9.56 2.84
C PHE A 211 39.44 -9.36 2.80
N LYS A 212 40.17 -10.19 3.53
CA LYS A 212 41.59 -10.44 3.28
C LYS A 212 41.68 -11.54 2.24
N ASP A 213 42.47 -11.32 1.22
CA ASP A 213 42.85 -12.31 0.19
C ASP A 213 43.37 -13.61 0.81
#